data_84ca76a64f926aad6ddc9c7f885cf045
#
_entry.id   84ca76a64f926aad6ddc9c7f885cf045
#
_cell.length_a   1.000
_cell.length_b   1.000
_cell.length_c   1.000
_cell.angle_alpha   90.00
_cell.angle_beta   90.00
_cell.angle_gamma   90.00
#
_symmetry.space_group_name_H-M   'P 1'
#
loop_
_entity.id
_entity.type
_entity.pdbx_description
1 polymer ?
#
loop_
_entity_poly.entity_id
_entity_poly.type
_entity_poly.pdbx_seq_one_letter_code
_entity_poly.pdbx_strand_id
1 'polypeptide(L)'
;ISRVGLYALPVNPPQLNSLADLGKVPVITHQGSAASEYLKGIGGTVEQASRESLGWAMLQRGRAPLWATSPVVLRSVVASGESPPVEVLPILTLMEDMACNPQMDPEVLDSLRNALKELYEQGDVHALYRQYGVELD
;
A
#
# COMPACT_ATOMS: atom_id res chain seq x y z
N ILE A 1 -0.12 0.24 -10.88
CA ILE A 1 -1.30 0.03 -10.01
C ILE A 1 -0.80 -0.58 -8.70
N SER A 2 -1.09 0.08 -7.60
CA SER A 2 -0.74 -0.38 -6.25
C SER A 2 -2.02 -0.74 -5.50
N ARG A 3 -1.99 -1.86 -4.77
CA ARG A 3 -3.11 -2.26 -3.92
C ARG A 3 -2.79 -1.96 -2.47
N VAL A 4 -3.76 -1.45 -1.74
CA VAL A 4 -3.69 -1.22 -0.31
C VAL A 4 -4.75 -2.06 0.37
N GLY A 5 -4.34 -2.81 1.38
CA GLY A 5 -5.22 -3.62 2.22
C GLY A 5 -5.08 -3.29 3.70
N LEU A 6 -6.02 -3.77 4.47
CA LEU A 6 -5.92 -3.83 5.93
C LEU A 6 -5.28 -5.16 6.30
N TYR A 7 -4.21 -5.09 7.06
CA TYR A 7 -3.43 -6.24 7.52
C TYR A 7 -3.48 -6.35 9.04
N ALA A 8 -3.51 -7.57 9.54
CA ALA A 8 -3.48 -7.88 10.96
C ALA A 8 -2.44 -8.94 11.27
N LEU A 9 -2.03 -9.06 12.51
CA LEU A 9 -1.25 -10.21 12.96
C LEU A 9 -2.07 -11.50 12.77
N PRO A 10 -1.43 -12.63 12.42
CA PRO A 10 -2.15 -13.87 12.09
C PRO A 10 -2.89 -14.48 13.29
N VAL A 11 -2.57 -14.06 14.51
CA VAL A 11 -3.25 -14.55 15.71
C VAL A 11 -4.55 -13.79 15.92
N ASN A 12 -5.70 -14.46 15.73
CA ASN A 12 -7.05 -13.90 15.89
C ASN A 12 -7.27 -12.57 15.11
N PRO A 13 -7.07 -12.56 13.80
CA PRO A 13 -7.27 -11.36 13.02
C PRO A 13 -8.75 -10.93 13.09
N PRO A 14 -9.03 -9.61 13.10
CA PRO A 14 -10.39 -9.11 13.04
C PRO A 14 -11.15 -9.66 11.82
N GLN A 15 -12.42 -10.00 12.00
CA GLN A 15 -13.29 -10.45 10.92
C GLN A 15 -14.02 -9.25 10.32
N LEU A 16 -13.63 -8.84 9.14
CA LEU A 16 -14.24 -7.74 8.41
C LEU A 16 -14.74 -8.23 7.04
N ASN A 17 -16.00 -7.97 6.74
CA ASN A 17 -16.57 -8.25 5.42
C ASN A 17 -16.58 -6.99 4.54
N SER A 18 -16.57 -5.82 5.15
CA SER A 18 -16.55 -4.53 4.47
C SER A 18 -15.96 -3.45 5.37
N LEU A 19 -15.69 -2.27 4.79
CA LEU A 19 -15.24 -1.10 5.56
C LEU A 19 -16.28 -0.62 6.58
N ALA A 20 -17.57 -0.92 6.37
CA ALA A 20 -18.60 -0.59 7.34
C ALA A 20 -18.41 -1.33 8.68
N ASP A 21 -17.81 -2.51 8.65
CA ASP A 21 -17.52 -3.30 9.84
C ASP A 21 -16.36 -2.74 10.68
N LEU A 22 -15.59 -1.81 10.09
CA LEU A 22 -14.45 -1.22 10.76
C LEU A 22 -14.84 -0.39 11.99
N GLY A 23 -15.95 0.35 11.92
CA GLY A 23 -16.44 1.17 13.01
C GLY A 23 -15.37 2.12 13.55
N LYS A 24 -15.10 2.03 14.85
CA LYS A 24 -14.06 2.80 15.56
C LYS A 24 -12.75 2.04 15.77
N VAL A 25 -12.58 0.89 15.14
CA VAL A 25 -11.33 0.12 15.24
C VAL A 25 -10.19 0.94 14.67
N PRO A 26 -9.14 1.22 15.45
CA PRO A 26 -8.02 2.04 14.94
C PRO A 26 -7.20 1.27 13.91
N VAL A 27 -6.76 2.01 12.90
CA VAL A 27 -5.92 1.50 11.82
C VAL A 27 -4.61 2.29 11.78
N ILE A 28 -3.49 1.60 11.80
CA ILE A 28 -2.19 2.22 11.59
C ILE A 28 -2.08 2.60 10.11
N THR A 29 -1.67 3.83 9.84
CA THR A 29 -1.44 4.34 8.49
C THR A 29 -0.12 5.09 8.40
N HIS A 30 0.51 5.11 7.24
CA HIS A 30 1.61 6.03 6.99
C HIS A 30 1.08 7.46 6.87
N GLN A 31 1.72 8.39 7.57
CA GLN A 31 1.33 9.80 7.57
C GLN A 31 1.34 10.38 6.15
N GLY A 32 0.24 11.03 5.75
CA GLY A 32 0.10 11.63 4.43
C GLY A 32 -0.14 10.63 3.29
N SER A 33 -0.33 9.34 3.59
CA SER A 33 -0.65 8.34 2.57
C SER A 33 -2.10 8.46 2.09
N ALA A 34 -2.36 7.98 0.87
CA ALA A 34 -3.71 7.90 0.32
C ALA A 34 -4.64 7.07 1.22
N ALA A 35 -4.13 6.00 1.82
CA ALA A 35 -4.90 5.18 2.77
C ALA A 35 -5.29 5.97 4.03
N SER A 36 -4.37 6.80 4.56
CA SER A 36 -4.66 7.66 5.70
C SER A 36 -5.78 8.65 5.40
N GLU A 37 -5.68 9.34 4.27
CA GLU A 37 -6.68 10.33 3.86
C GLU A 37 -8.04 9.69 3.54
N TYR A 38 -8.02 8.54 2.87
CA TYR A 38 -9.24 7.79 2.58
C TYR A 38 -9.97 7.34 3.85
N LEU A 39 -9.25 6.70 4.78
CA LEU A 39 -9.85 6.21 6.03
C LEU A 39 -10.39 7.36 6.91
N LYS A 40 -9.68 8.47 6.99
CA LYS A 40 -10.18 9.68 7.66
C LYS A 40 -11.44 10.22 6.98
N GLY A 41 -11.44 10.25 5.65
CA GLY A 41 -12.57 10.75 4.85
C GLY A 41 -13.86 9.97 5.06
N ILE A 42 -13.79 8.69 5.35
CA ILE A 42 -14.96 7.85 5.69
C ILE A 42 -15.28 7.79 7.19
N GLY A 43 -14.61 8.61 8.01
CA GLY A 43 -14.84 8.67 9.46
C GLY A 43 -14.11 7.60 10.27
N GLY A 44 -13.13 6.92 9.68
CA GLY A 44 -12.30 5.93 10.35
C GLY A 44 -11.35 6.54 11.38
N THR A 45 -10.95 5.73 12.35
CA THR A 45 -9.96 6.09 13.37
C THR A 45 -8.57 5.65 12.89
N VAL A 46 -7.63 6.59 12.74
CA VAL A 46 -6.28 6.30 12.27
C VAL A 46 -5.21 6.61 13.30
N GLU A 47 -4.22 5.73 13.41
CA GLU A 47 -2.97 5.91 14.15
C GLU A 47 -1.85 6.11 13.13
N GLN A 48 -1.23 7.29 13.12
CA GLN A 48 -0.25 7.63 12.09
C GLN A 48 1.16 7.22 12.47
N ALA A 49 1.84 6.54 11.55
CA ALA A 49 3.26 6.24 11.61
C ALA A 49 4.02 7.20 10.67
N SER A 50 5.17 7.70 11.12
CA SER A 50 5.99 8.61 10.31
C SER A 50 6.77 7.90 9.18
N ARG A 51 6.85 6.58 9.24
CA ARG A 51 7.51 5.72 8.24
C ARG A 51 6.91 4.32 8.28
N GLU A 52 7.04 3.57 7.18
CA GLU A 52 6.44 2.24 7.03
C GLU A 52 7.00 1.22 8.04
N SER A 53 8.30 1.22 8.30
CA SER A 53 8.91 0.33 9.29
C SER A 53 8.38 0.57 10.72
N LEU A 54 7.99 1.80 11.04
CA LEU A 54 7.34 2.11 12.31
C LEU A 54 5.91 1.56 12.33
N GLY A 55 5.19 1.58 11.21
CA GLY A 55 3.85 0.98 11.08
C GLY A 55 3.87 -0.51 11.42
N TRP A 56 4.84 -1.25 10.89
CA TRP A 56 5.05 -2.66 11.22
C TRP A 56 5.32 -2.87 12.72
N ALA A 57 6.24 -2.09 13.30
CA ALA A 57 6.56 -2.15 14.71
C ALA A 57 5.35 -1.82 15.62
N MET A 58 4.51 -0.88 15.22
CA MET A 58 3.29 -0.52 15.95
C MET A 58 2.29 -1.68 15.93
N LEU A 59 2.09 -2.34 14.79
CA LEU A 59 1.24 -3.52 14.67
C LEU A 59 1.73 -4.65 15.56
N GLN A 60 3.02 -4.97 15.51
CA GLN A 60 3.63 -6.02 16.34
C GLN A 60 3.47 -5.77 17.84
N ARG A 61 3.50 -4.50 18.27
CA ARG A 61 3.33 -4.09 19.66
C ARG A 61 1.86 -3.93 20.08
N GLY A 62 0.92 -4.23 19.21
CA GLY A 62 -0.51 -4.12 19.51
C GLY A 62 -1.01 -2.69 19.67
N ARG A 63 -0.33 -1.70 19.08
CA ARG A 63 -0.75 -0.30 19.12
C ARG A 63 -2.12 -0.08 18.49
N ALA A 64 -2.41 -0.82 17.44
CA ALA A 64 -3.72 -0.98 16.82
C ALA A 64 -3.80 -2.39 16.22
N PRO A 65 -5.01 -2.94 16.03
CA PRO A 65 -5.17 -4.30 15.50
C PRO A 65 -4.99 -4.40 13.99
N LEU A 66 -5.01 -3.27 13.28
CA LEU A 66 -4.95 -3.21 11.82
C LEU A 66 -3.89 -2.22 11.35
N TRP A 67 -3.29 -2.54 10.20
CA TRP A 67 -2.35 -1.68 9.49
C TRP A 67 -2.73 -1.62 8.00
N ALA A 68 -2.96 -0.40 7.50
CA ALA A 68 -3.22 -0.16 6.09
C ALA A 68 -1.90 -0.01 5.35
N THR A 69 -1.58 -0.96 4.49
CA THR A 69 -0.33 -1.00 3.75
C THR A 69 -0.47 -1.79 2.45
N SER A 70 0.62 -1.95 1.72
CA SER A 70 0.67 -2.66 0.44
C SER A 70 1.59 -3.87 0.48
N PRO A 71 1.43 -4.85 -0.42
CA PRO A 71 2.34 -5.97 -0.55
C PRO A 71 3.79 -5.56 -0.77
N VAL A 72 4.03 -4.47 -1.51
CA VAL A 72 5.38 -3.93 -1.75
C VAL A 72 6.04 -3.50 -0.44
N VAL A 73 5.30 -2.77 0.39
CA VAL A 73 5.79 -2.33 1.71
C VAL A 73 6.05 -3.52 2.61
N LEU A 74 5.13 -4.49 2.68
CA LEU A 74 5.31 -5.70 3.49
C LEU A 74 6.62 -6.42 3.14
N ARG A 75 6.92 -6.58 1.86
CA ARG A 75 8.17 -7.20 1.40
C ARG A 75 9.41 -6.41 1.83
N SER A 76 9.30 -5.11 1.99
CA SER A 76 10.44 -4.25 2.36
C SER A 76 10.67 -4.16 3.87
N VAL A 77 9.63 -4.35 4.70
CA VAL A 77 9.74 -4.10 6.15
C VAL A 77 9.63 -5.35 7.02
N VAL A 78 9.00 -6.42 6.53
CA VAL A 78 8.91 -7.70 7.26
C VAL A 78 10.18 -8.49 7.00
N ALA A 79 10.95 -8.75 8.06
CA ALA A 79 12.20 -9.47 7.93
C ALA A 79 11.99 -10.95 7.56
N SER A 80 13.00 -11.52 6.90
CA SER A 80 13.03 -12.96 6.63
C SER A 80 12.98 -13.75 7.95
N GLY A 81 12.05 -14.70 8.05
CA GLY A 81 11.82 -15.49 9.26
C GLY A 81 10.79 -14.92 10.22
N GLU A 82 10.34 -13.68 10.05
CA GLU A 82 9.16 -13.16 10.76
C GLU A 82 7.88 -13.70 10.12
N SER A 83 6.86 -13.94 10.96
CA SER A 83 5.52 -14.25 10.48
C SER A 83 4.89 -13.00 9.87
N PRO A 84 4.59 -12.97 8.56
CA PRO A 84 4.01 -11.80 7.94
C PRO A 84 2.59 -11.57 8.44
N PRO A 85 2.10 -10.32 8.43
CA PRO A 85 0.71 -10.06 8.68
C PRO A 85 -0.16 -10.64 7.57
N VAL A 86 -1.42 -10.89 7.89
CA VAL A 86 -2.42 -11.41 6.94
C VAL A 86 -3.34 -10.30 6.47
N GLU A 87 -3.71 -10.33 5.20
CA GLU A 87 -4.70 -9.40 4.67
C GLU A 87 -6.08 -9.76 5.20
N VAL A 88 -6.76 -8.77 5.79
CA VAL A 88 -8.12 -8.89 6.33
C VAL A 88 -9.14 -8.37 5.32
N LEU A 89 -8.83 -7.24 4.68
CA LEU A 89 -9.73 -6.59 3.73
C LEU A 89 -8.93 -5.73 2.75
N PRO A 90 -9.12 -5.87 1.42
CA PRO A 90 -8.61 -4.89 0.45
C PRO A 90 -9.42 -3.59 0.54
N ILE A 91 -8.75 -2.43 0.48
CA ILE A 91 -9.44 -1.14 0.64
C ILE A 91 -9.28 -0.18 -0.52
N LEU A 92 -8.13 -0.17 -1.18
CA LEU A 92 -7.84 0.76 -2.27
C LEU A 92 -7.06 0.09 -3.38
N THR A 93 -7.37 0.48 -4.61
CA THR A 93 -6.49 0.30 -5.76
C THR A 93 -6.06 1.68 -6.23
N LEU A 94 -4.76 1.93 -6.22
CA LEU A 94 -4.17 3.21 -6.61
C LEU A 94 -3.55 3.10 -7.99
N MET A 95 -3.80 4.07 -8.83
CA MET A 95 -3.02 4.30 -10.04
C MET A 95 -1.88 5.26 -9.67
N GLU A 96 -0.67 4.84 -9.93
CA GLU A 96 0.51 5.64 -9.68
C GLU A 96 1.01 6.18 -11.02
N ASP A 97 1.15 7.49 -11.09
CA ASP A 97 1.53 8.19 -12.30
C ASP A 97 2.81 9.00 -12.07
N MET A 98 3.58 9.19 -13.12
CA MET A 98 4.71 10.10 -13.10
C MET A 98 4.19 11.54 -13.25
N ALA A 99 4.36 12.34 -12.20
CA ALA A 99 4.02 13.76 -12.24
C ALA A 99 5.12 14.54 -12.95
N CYS A 100 4.75 15.28 -13.99
CA CYS A 100 5.65 16.10 -14.77
C CYS A 100 5.31 17.59 -14.58
N ASN A 101 6.32 18.44 -14.78
CA ASN A 101 6.10 19.90 -14.79
C ASN A 101 5.07 20.25 -15.89
N PRO A 102 4.03 21.06 -15.59
CA PRO A 102 3.04 21.48 -16.58
C PRO A 102 3.63 22.17 -17.82
N GLN A 103 4.83 22.73 -17.70
CA GLN A 103 5.55 23.41 -18.80
C GLN A 103 6.55 22.48 -19.51
N MET A 104 6.53 21.18 -19.22
CA MET A 104 7.37 20.21 -19.92
C MET A 104 7.01 20.20 -21.42
N ASP A 105 8.04 20.11 -22.25
CA ASP A 105 7.87 19.95 -23.70
C ASP A 105 6.97 18.74 -24.00
N PRO A 106 5.89 18.93 -24.77
CA PRO A 106 4.99 17.84 -25.14
C PRO A 106 5.68 16.66 -25.84
N GLU A 107 6.71 16.88 -26.64
CA GLU A 107 7.45 15.84 -27.32
C GLU A 107 8.23 14.96 -26.31
N VAL A 108 8.78 15.58 -25.27
CA VAL A 108 9.45 14.85 -24.18
C VAL A 108 8.43 14.02 -23.40
N LEU A 109 7.27 14.60 -23.10
CA LEU A 109 6.20 13.90 -22.37
C LEU A 109 5.71 12.68 -23.16
N ASP A 110 5.49 12.82 -24.46
CA ASP A 110 5.05 11.72 -25.32
C ASP A 110 6.13 10.64 -25.44
N SER A 111 7.42 11.02 -25.52
CA SER A 111 8.53 10.09 -25.49
C SER A 111 8.58 9.27 -24.21
N LEU A 112 8.36 9.90 -23.06
CA LEU A 112 8.30 9.21 -21.75
C LEU A 112 7.11 8.24 -21.66
N ARG A 113 5.95 8.65 -22.15
CA ARG A 113 4.75 7.78 -22.19
C ARG A 113 4.99 6.54 -23.07
N ASN A 114 5.58 6.74 -24.26
CA ASN A 114 5.88 5.66 -25.16
C ASN A 114 6.92 4.70 -24.57
N ALA A 115 7.99 5.22 -23.95
CA ALA A 115 9.00 4.42 -23.29
C ALA A 115 8.41 3.58 -22.16
N LEU A 116 7.54 4.17 -21.32
CA LEU A 116 6.87 3.44 -20.24
C LEU A 116 5.97 2.34 -20.79
N LYS A 117 5.22 2.63 -21.86
CA LYS A 117 4.37 1.65 -22.54
C LYS A 117 5.19 0.47 -23.05
N GLU A 118 6.32 0.73 -23.72
CA GLU A 118 7.23 -0.32 -24.20
C GLU A 118 7.76 -1.20 -23.07
N LEU A 119 8.17 -0.62 -21.95
CA LEU A 119 8.62 -1.38 -20.77
C LEU A 119 7.54 -2.31 -20.21
N TYR A 120 6.27 -1.88 -20.22
CA TYR A 120 5.16 -2.75 -19.86
C TYR A 120 4.94 -3.87 -20.89
N GLU A 121 4.93 -3.55 -22.18
CA GLU A 121 4.72 -4.52 -23.26
C GLU A 121 5.84 -5.56 -23.36
N GLN A 122 7.08 -5.18 -23.06
CA GLN A 122 8.23 -6.07 -23.02
C GLN A 122 8.30 -6.91 -21.73
N GLY A 123 7.50 -6.58 -20.71
CA GLY A 123 7.46 -7.29 -19.45
C GLY A 123 8.53 -6.87 -18.44
N ASP A 124 9.30 -5.82 -18.73
CA ASP A 124 10.37 -5.34 -17.85
C ASP A 124 9.83 -4.83 -16.52
N VAL A 125 8.68 -4.12 -16.54
CA VAL A 125 8.03 -3.66 -15.33
C VAL A 125 7.60 -4.85 -14.45
N HIS A 126 6.99 -5.87 -15.04
CA HIS A 126 6.59 -7.09 -14.34
C HIS A 126 7.82 -7.83 -13.77
N ALA A 127 8.91 -7.91 -14.54
CA ALA A 127 10.15 -8.52 -14.09
C ALA A 127 10.74 -7.79 -12.89
N LEU A 128 10.71 -6.46 -12.92
CA LEU A 128 11.19 -5.63 -11.81
C LEU A 128 10.36 -5.87 -10.53
N TYR A 129 9.04 -5.86 -10.62
CA TYR A 129 8.17 -6.11 -9.45
C TYR A 129 8.38 -7.50 -8.87
N ARG A 130 8.56 -8.53 -9.73
CA ARG A 130 8.88 -9.90 -9.27
C ARG A 130 10.18 -9.98 -8.48
N GLN A 131 11.19 -9.16 -8.80
CA GLN A 131 12.43 -9.10 -8.01
C GLN A 131 12.17 -8.67 -6.56
N TYR A 132 11.11 -7.89 -6.34
CA TYR A 132 10.66 -7.48 -5.01
C TYR A 132 9.57 -8.40 -4.43
N GLY A 133 9.32 -9.55 -5.07
CA GLY A 133 8.34 -10.53 -4.62
C GLY A 133 6.88 -10.10 -4.78
N VAL A 134 6.61 -9.22 -5.73
CA VAL A 134 5.26 -8.72 -6.05
C VAL A 134 4.88 -9.12 -7.45
N GLU A 135 3.71 -9.72 -7.61
CA GLU A 135 3.09 -9.97 -8.92
C GLU A 135 2.16 -8.81 -9.27
N LEU A 136 2.28 -8.32 -10.50
CA LEU A 136 1.33 -7.39 -11.08
C LEU A 136 0.28 -8.17 -11.87
N ASP A 137 -0.97 -7.81 -11.70
CA ASP A 137 -2.10 -8.37 -12.46
C ASP A 137 -2.13 -7.84 -13.90
#